data_d8460070c38657790bfe286cac1c7bf1
#
_entry.id   d8460070c38657790bfe286cac1c7bf1
#
_cell.length_a   1.000
_cell.length_b   1.000
_cell.length_c   1.000
_cell.angle_alpha   90.00
_cell.angle_beta   90.00
_cell.angle_gamma   90.00
#
_symmetry.space_group_name_H-M   'P 1'
#
loop_
_entity.id
_entity.type
_entity.pdbx_description
1 polymer ?
#
loop_
_entity_poly.entity_id
_entity_poly.type
_entity_poly.pdbx_seq_one_letter_code
_entity_poly.pdbx_strand_id
1 'polypeptide(L)'
;DFFSRHTRMQADMTLESLQYGQLHLSDIKLDAGLQKGNGHVALDSHNPLLDMRSRIDALLSRHNTDLTFSMDMRSIDLYALRLTDKPFKAGMCLHMDGSTNLKNAHSVHGTVSDISLIMQDSVFLPKDLSLNVLALPDTTYADISAGDFKLHLDGRDGYETLMKKSEEFMAVADQQLQRRHLNQDSLKIFLPRMTLNMVSGKNNPVANYLTAMGYSLNELKLNLNADPEIGLNGGGHIYTMNAGGILLDTIQMHIFQDTTGVKMDGRVRNGPKNKQFVFESRLNAYLHSTGAGINLIYLDDKRKKGVDLGLRADVQDNGIKIVFSQIHPIIAYRKFDINEDNYIFLGNDRRVEADVNMLADDGTGARIYSTPNPEALQDLSVNLNHVNLKELTAVIPYAPRISGLMQTDAHLIQTEENLSVVADVSVKDMAYEDAPLGNIGLGMVYLPNNDGTHFVDARISHNEAEVLTLSGAYKDNGKSGTIEADLDL
;
A
#
# COMPACT_ATOMS: atom_id res chain seq x y z
N ASP A 1 -42.15 14.02 -23.77
CA ASP A 1 -41.33 12.97 -24.40
C ASP A 1 -40.16 13.61 -25.17
N PHE A 2 -38.95 13.53 -24.64
CA PHE A 2 -37.74 14.12 -25.23
C PHE A 2 -37.43 13.57 -26.64
N PHE A 3 -37.93 12.39 -26.96
CA PHE A 3 -37.75 11.73 -28.25
C PHE A 3 -38.81 12.14 -29.30
N SER A 4 -39.76 13.01 -28.93
CA SER A 4 -40.80 13.46 -29.85
C SER A 4 -40.23 14.41 -30.91
N ARG A 5 -40.60 14.19 -32.18
CA ARG A 5 -40.28 15.09 -33.30
C ARG A 5 -40.81 16.51 -33.10
N HIS A 6 -41.71 16.71 -32.14
CA HIS A 6 -42.33 18.01 -31.86
C HIS A 6 -41.67 18.74 -30.70
N THR A 7 -40.79 18.07 -29.93
CA THR A 7 -40.12 18.70 -28.79
C THR A 7 -39.10 19.71 -29.29
N ARG A 8 -39.22 20.92 -28.80
CA ARG A 8 -38.24 21.98 -28.97
C ARG A 8 -38.00 22.66 -27.63
N MET A 9 -36.75 22.75 -27.24
CA MET A 9 -36.32 23.46 -26.01
C MET A 9 -35.11 24.31 -26.40
N GLN A 10 -34.98 25.48 -25.82
CA GLN A 10 -33.81 26.34 -25.92
C GLN A 10 -33.63 27.06 -24.59
N ALA A 11 -32.40 27.18 -24.14
CA ALA A 11 -32.00 27.91 -22.95
C ALA A 11 -30.66 28.63 -23.23
N ASP A 12 -30.71 29.94 -23.05
CA ASP A 12 -29.54 30.81 -23.16
C ASP A 12 -29.33 31.44 -21.77
N MET A 13 -28.13 31.31 -21.23
CA MET A 13 -27.78 31.90 -19.93
C MET A 13 -26.45 32.63 -20.08
N THR A 14 -26.38 33.82 -19.54
CA THR A 14 -25.13 34.59 -19.42
C THR A 14 -24.93 34.93 -17.95
N LEU A 15 -23.79 34.52 -17.42
CA LEU A 15 -23.33 34.90 -16.11
C LEU A 15 -22.29 36.04 -16.27
N GLU A 16 -22.73 37.27 -16.02
CA GLU A 16 -21.85 38.44 -16.09
C GLU A 16 -20.89 38.48 -14.89
N SER A 17 -21.40 38.19 -13.70
CA SER A 17 -20.60 38.12 -12.47
C SER A 17 -21.33 37.37 -11.37
N LEU A 18 -20.62 36.47 -10.69
CA LEU A 18 -21.04 35.76 -9.48
C LEU A 18 -19.92 35.81 -8.46
N GLN A 19 -20.21 36.36 -7.30
CA GLN A 19 -19.29 36.33 -6.18
C GLN A 19 -19.84 35.43 -5.06
N TYR A 20 -19.07 34.44 -4.67
CA TYR A 20 -19.39 33.58 -3.53
C TYR A 20 -18.16 33.45 -2.62
N GLY A 21 -18.17 34.19 -1.52
CA GLY A 21 -16.99 34.36 -0.66
C GLY A 21 -15.85 35.03 -1.42
N GLN A 22 -14.72 34.33 -1.54
CA GLN A 22 -13.55 34.80 -2.31
C GLN A 22 -13.55 34.31 -3.77
N LEU A 23 -14.49 33.43 -4.14
CA LEU A 23 -14.63 32.95 -5.51
C LEU A 23 -15.35 33.99 -6.33
N HIS A 24 -14.74 34.44 -7.41
CA HIS A 24 -15.32 35.35 -8.38
C HIS A 24 -15.37 34.71 -9.76
N LEU A 25 -16.57 34.41 -10.25
CA LEU A 25 -16.82 33.90 -11.59
C LEU A 25 -17.48 34.96 -12.44
N SER A 26 -17.00 35.13 -13.65
CA SER A 26 -17.55 36.12 -14.59
C SER A 26 -17.38 35.63 -16.03
N ASP A 27 -18.11 36.24 -16.93
CA ASP A 27 -18.01 36.04 -18.38
C ASP A 27 -18.17 34.56 -18.78
N ILE A 28 -19.27 33.94 -18.30
CA ILE A 28 -19.64 32.57 -18.64
C ILE A 28 -20.95 32.56 -19.40
N LYS A 29 -20.97 31.96 -20.58
CA LYS A 29 -22.14 31.80 -21.44
C LYS A 29 -22.48 30.32 -21.61
N LEU A 30 -23.74 29.97 -21.44
CA LEU A 30 -24.30 28.67 -21.67
C LEU A 30 -25.39 28.77 -22.73
N ASP A 31 -25.27 28.02 -23.80
CA ASP A 31 -26.29 27.82 -24.82
C ASP A 31 -26.68 26.34 -24.83
N ALA A 32 -27.96 26.04 -24.74
CA ALA A 32 -28.47 24.68 -24.80
C ALA A 32 -29.74 24.59 -25.63
N GLY A 33 -29.82 23.61 -26.48
CA GLY A 33 -30.96 23.41 -27.35
C GLY A 33 -31.28 21.93 -27.55
N LEU A 34 -32.58 21.65 -27.77
CA LEU A 34 -33.07 20.34 -28.17
C LEU A 34 -34.14 20.50 -29.24
N GLN A 35 -33.96 19.91 -30.41
CA GLN A 35 -34.94 19.92 -31.50
C GLN A 35 -34.93 18.58 -32.24
N LYS A 36 -36.05 17.91 -32.29
CA LYS A 36 -36.26 16.65 -33.05
C LYS A 36 -35.25 15.55 -32.71
N GLY A 37 -34.88 15.45 -31.43
CA GLY A 37 -33.89 14.49 -30.94
C GLY A 37 -32.42 14.94 -31.10
N ASN A 38 -32.14 16.07 -31.76
CA ASN A 38 -30.81 16.67 -31.78
C ASN A 38 -30.69 17.65 -30.63
N GLY A 39 -29.83 17.36 -29.68
CA GLY A 39 -29.50 18.20 -28.55
C GLY A 39 -28.11 18.79 -28.65
N HIS A 40 -27.91 19.99 -28.13
CA HIS A 40 -26.58 20.53 -27.89
C HIS A 40 -26.53 21.29 -26.58
N VAL A 41 -25.33 21.31 -25.99
CA VAL A 41 -24.98 22.18 -24.86
C VAL A 41 -23.60 22.76 -25.16
N ALA A 42 -23.49 24.09 -25.18
CA ALA A 42 -22.23 24.77 -25.36
C ALA A 42 -21.95 25.70 -24.16
N LEU A 43 -20.74 25.64 -23.65
CA LEU A 43 -20.24 26.51 -22.59
C LEU A 43 -19.04 27.27 -23.11
N ASP A 44 -19.09 28.60 -23.01
CA ASP A 44 -17.98 29.51 -23.35
C ASP A 44 -17.66 30.34 -22.10
N SER A 45 -16.47 30.22 -21.59
CA SER A 45 -15.99 30.92 -20.39
C SER A 45 -14.67 31.60 -20.69
N HIS A 46 -14.61 32.89 -20.43
CA HIS A 46 -13.39 33.73 -20.48
C HIS A 46 -12.96 34.19 -19.09
N ASN A 47 -13.38 33.46 -18.07
CA ASN A 47 -13.00 33.73 -16.69
C ASN A 47 -11.53 33.38 -16.46
N PRO A 48 -10.73 34.22 -15.74
CA PRO A 48 -9.33 33.92 -15.45
C PRO A 48 -9.09 32.63 -14.66
N LEU A 49 -10.10 32.15 -13.92
CA LEU A 49 -10.02 30.88 -13.18
C LEU A 49 -10.44 29.67 -14.02
N LEU A 50 -11.20 29.90 -15.10
CA LEU A 50 -11.73 28.87 -15.96
C LEU A 50 -11.90 29.43 -17.39
N ASP A 51 -10.83 29.41 -18.18
CA ASP A 51 -10.87 29.83 -19.61
C ASP A 51 -11.01 28.59 -20.49
N MET A 52 -12.24 28.37 -20.99
CA MET A 52 -12.57 27.19 -21.78
C MET A 52 -13.74 27.40 -22.73
N ARG A 53 -13.74 26.61 -23.80
CA ARG A 53 -14.91 26.37 -24.64
C ARG A 53 -15.22 24.89 -24.63
N SER A 54 -16.47 24.54 -24.40
CA SER A 54 -16.90 23.16 -24.53
C SER A 54 -18.24 23.06 -25.27
N ARG A 55 -18.40 21.94 -25.97
CA ARG A 55 -19.61 21.64 -26.71
C ARG A 55 -19.92 20.15 -26.60
N ILE A 56 -21.16 19.83 -26.25
CA ILE A 56 -21.74 18.50 -26.31
C ILE A 56 -22.81 18.54 -27.39
N ASP A 57 -22.73 17.68 -28.39
CA ASP A 57 -23.79 17.40 -29.33
C ASP A 57 -24.33 16.00 -29.07
N ALA A 58 -25.64 15.85 -29.06
CA ALA A 58 -26.32 14.60 -28.73
C ALA A 58 -27.39 14.28 -29.80
N LEU A 59 -27.35 13.06 -30.33
CA LEU A 59 -28.41 12.50 -31.14
C LEU A 59 -29.21 11.50 -30.31
N LEU A 60 -30.34 11.93 -29.82
CA LEU A 60 -31.23 11.15 -28.97
C LEU A 60 -32.18 10.29 -29.81
N SER A 61 -32.15 8.97 -29.60
CA SER A 61 -33.10 8.03 -30.15
C SER A 61 -33.71 7.19 -29.03
N ARG A 62 -34.76 6.41 -29.34
CA ARG A 62 -35.43 5.59 -28.33
C ARG A 62 -34.58 4.48 -27.74
N HIS A 63 -33.55 4.03 -28.46
CA HIS A 63 -32.74 2.86 -28.09
C HIS A 63 -31.27 3.20 -27.95
N ASN A 64 -30.85 4.34 -28.43
CA ASN A 64 -29.46 4.76 -28.44
C ASN A 64 -29.33 6.28 -28.38
N THR A 65 -28.30 6.76 -27.77
CA THR A 65 -27.87 8.15 -27.74
C THR A 65 -26.44 8.23 -28.20
N ASP A 66 -26.18 8.91 -29.30
CA ASP A 66 -24.85 9.21 -29.75
C ASP A 66 -24.44 10.59 -29.25
N LEU A 67 -23.25 10.71 -28.73
CA LEU A 67 -22.71 11.90 -28.08
C LEU A 67 -21.37 12.25 -28.70
N THR A 68 -21.19 13.52 -29.03
CA THR A 68 -19.87 14.08 -29.34
C THR A 68 -19.58 15.18 -28.35
N PHE A 69 -18.46 15.10 -27.66
CA PHE A 69 -17.98 16.10 -26.72
C PHE A 69 -16.64 16.68 -27.20
N SER A 70 -16.60 17.99 -27.33
CA SER A 70 -15.36 18.73 -27.62
C SER A 70 -15.14 19.80 -26.55
N MET A 71 -13.91 19.95 -26.11
CA MET A 71 -13.50 20.96 -25.14
C MET A 71 -12.11 21.51 -25.51
N ASP A 72 -11.99 22.80 -25.56
CA ASP A 72 -10.71 23.52 -25.59
C ASP A 72 -10.59 24.31 -24.30
N MET A 73 -9.82 23.81 -23.37
CA MET A 73 -9.56 24.40 -22.06
C MET A 73 -8.16 24.99 -22.06
N ARG A 74 -8.05 26.31 -22.21
CA ARG A 74 -6.77 27.01 -22.14
C ARG A 74 -6.19 27.03 -20.74
N SER A 75 -7.04 27.20 -19.73
CA SER A 75 -6.60 27.22 -18.32
C SER A 75 -7.75 26.96 -17.38
N ILE A 76 -7.52 26.11 -16.39
CA ILE A 76 -8.31 26.01 -15.16
C ILE A 76 -7.39 26.13 -13.95
N ASP A 77 -7.72 27.01 -13.01
CA ASP A 77 -6.99 27.14 -11.73
C ASP A 77 -7.74 26.38 -10.63
N LEU A 78 -7.35 25.12 -10.43
CA LEU A 78 -8.02 24.22 -9.50
C LEU A 78 -7.82 24.64 -8.04
N TYR A 79 -6.70 25.29 -7.73
CA TYR A 79 -6.43 25.80 -6.39
C TYR A 79 -7.30 27.02 -6.07
N ALA A 80 -7.36 27.99 -7.00
CA ALA A 80 -8.21 29.18 -6.83
C ALA A 80 -9.70 28.80 -6.80
N LEU A 81 -10.10 27.74 -7.50
CA LEU A 81 -11.45 27.15 -7.45
C LEU A 81 -11.69 26.28 -6.19
N ARG A 82 -10.67 26.12 -5.32
CA ARG A 82 -10.71 25.30 -4.09
C ARG A 82 -10.99 23.81 -4.32
N LEU A 83 -10.56 23.31 -5.46
CA LEU A 83 -10.65 21.89 -5.83
C LEU A 83 -9.39 21.10 -5.46
N THR A 84 -8.29 21.81 -5.13
CA THR A 84 -7.01 21.24 -4.66
C THR A 84 -6.44 22.05 -3.50
N ASP A 85 -5.66 21.39 -2.63
CA ASP A 85 -4.99 22.02 -1.48
C ASP A 85 -3.67 22.71 -1.84
N LYS A 86 -3.15 22.47 -3.04
CA LYS A 86 -1.89 23.03 -3.54
C LYS A 86 -2.11 23.71 -4.89
N PRO A 87 -1.28 24.74 -5.21
CA PRO A 87 -1.35 25.41 -6.51
C PRO A 87 -1.27 24.43 -7.66
N PHE A 88 -2.35 24.38 -8.46
CA PHE A 88 -2.46 23.49 -9.61
C PHE A 88 -3.32 24.14 -10.69
N LYS A 89 -2.71 24.30 -11.88
CA LYS A 89 -3.42 24.75 -13.09
C LYS A 89 -3.29 23.70 -14.18
N ALA A 90 -4.31 23.55 -15.01
CA ALA A 90 -4.32 22.64 -16.14
C ALA A 90 -4.90 23.31 -17.39
N GLY A 91 -4.43 22.88 -18.55
CA GLY A 91 -5.00 23.17 -19.85
C GLY A 91 -4.99 21.93 -20.71
N MET A 92 -5.98 21.75 -21.59
CA MET A 92 -6.06 20.61 -22.51
C MET A 92 -7.12 20.81 -23.59
N CYS A 93 -6.97 20.11 -24.69
CA CYS A 93 -8.02 19.90 -25.68
C CYS A 93 -8.57 18.48 -25.53
N LEU A 94 -9.89 18.34 -25.49
CA LEU A 94 -10.57 17.05 -25.38
C LEU A 94 -11.53 16.88 -26.54
N HIS A 95 -11.48 15.73 -27.18
CA HIS A 95 -12.47 15.29 -28.15
C HIS A 95 -12.90 13.87 -27.84
N MET A 96 -14.20 13.65 -27.69
CA MET A 96 -14.77 12.33 -27.38
C MET A 96 -16.04 12.08 -28.21
N ASP A 97 -16.13 10.90 -28.78
CA ASP A 97 -17.32 10.34 -29.38
C ASP A 97 -17.80 9.17 -28.53
N GLY A 98 -19.07 9.10 -28.27
CA GLY A 98 -19.66 8.04 -27.47
C GLY A 98 -21.03 7.63 -27.96
N SER A 99 -21.40 6.40 -27.63
CA SER A 99 -22.71 5.85 -27.89
C SER A 99 -23.22 5.10 -26.65
N THR A 100 -24.46 5.31 -26.28
CA THR A 100 -25.02 4.69 -25.07
C THR A 100 -26.50 4.36 -25.26
N ASN A 101 -26.92 3.20 -24.76
CA ASN A 101 -28.34 2.86 -24.66
C ASN A 101 -28.97 3.41 -23.36
N LEU A 102 -28.23 4.24 -22.60
CA LEU A 102 -28.61 4.79 -21.29
C LEU A 102 -28.94 3.72 -20.21
N LYS A 103 -28.48 2.49 -20.40
CA LYS A 103 -28.68 1.36 -19.49
C LYS A 103 -27.36 0.67 -19.16
N ASN A 104 -26.89 -0.16 -20.06
CA ASN A 104 -25.78 -1.09 -19.81
C ASN A 104 -24.90 -1.34 -21.03
N ALA A 105 -25.06 -0.57 -22.11
CA ALA A 105 -24.18 -0.64 -23.27
C ALA A 105 -23.67 0.77 -23.59
N HIS A 106 -22.36 0.93 -23.50
CA HIS A 106 -21.68 2.20 -23.68
C HIS A 106 -20.40 1.98 -24.50
N SER A 107 -20.13 2.88 -25.42
CA SER A 107 -18.85 2.97 -26.09
C SER A 107 -18.36 4.41 -26.03
N VAL A 108 -17.07 4.58 -25.81
CA VAL A 108 -16.42 5.89 -25.78
C VAL A 108 -15.10 5.77 -26.51
N HIS A 109 -14.89 6.63 -27.48
CA HIS A 109 -13.60 6.83 -28.12
C HIS A 109 -13.22 8.30 -27.94
N GLY A 110 -11.96 8.57 -27.54
CA GLY A 110 -11.59 9.96 -27.29
C GLY A 110 -10.09 10.20 -27.28
N THR A 111 -9.76 11.47 -27.42
CA THR A 111 -8.40 11.99 -27.32
C THR A 111 -8.34 13.19 -26.42
N VAL A 112 -7.29 13.30 -25.62
CA VAL A 112 -6.91 14.49 -24.87
C VAL A 112 -5.55 14.92 -25.37
N SER A 113 -5.47 16.13 -25.94
CA SER A 113 -4.25 16.68 -26.51
C SER A 113 -3.90 18.03 -25.87
N ASP A 114 -2.75 18.56 -26.24
CA ASP A 114 -2.27 19.86 -25.78
C ASP A 114 -2.29 20.01 -24.26
N ILE A 115 -1.98 18.91 -23.56
CA ILE A 115 -2.05 18.87 -22.11
C ILE A 115 -0.93 19.71 -21.51
N SER A 116 -1.30 20.65 -20.66
CA SER A 116 -0.37 21.43 -19.84
C SER A 116 -0.77 21.36 -18.38
N LEU A 117 0.15 20.98 -17.52
CA LEU A 117 -0.05 20.90 -16.07
C LEU A 117 0.98 21.79 -15.39
N ILE A 118 0.51 22.73 -14.58
CA ILE A 118 1.37 23.64 -13.80
C ILE A 118 1.15 23.32 -12.32
N MET A 119 2.16 22.75 -11.69
CA MET A 119 2.14 22.35 -10.29
C MET A 119 3.25 23.07 -9.57
N GLN A 120 2.90 23.97 -8.64
CA GLN A 120 3.85 24.86 -7.98
C GLN A 120 4.70 25.61 -9.02
N ASP A 121 6.02 25.38 -9.08
CA ASP A 121 6.95 26.04 -10.01
C ASP A 121 7.33 25.16 -11.23
N SER A 122 6.65 24.01 -11.40
CA SER A 122 6.97 23.05 -12.45
C SER A 122 5.88 23.01 -13.52
N VAL A 123 6.28 23.06 -14.78
CA VAL A 123 5.41 22.91 -15.95
C VAL A 123 5.64 21.54 -16.57
N PHE A 124 4.57 20.78 -16.70
CA PHE A 124 4.57 19.46 -17.36
C PHE A 124 3.75 19.55 -18.65
N LEU A 125 4.29 19.04 -19.72
CA LEU A 125 3.63 18.93 -21.03
C LEU A 125 3.51 17.44 -21.39
N PRO A 126 2.53 16.73 -20.82
CA PRO A 126 2.33 15.31 -21.06
C PRO A 126 2.03 15.05 -22.55
N LYS A 127 2.30 13.82 -22.99
CA LYS A 127 1.89 13.35 -24.31
C LYS A 127 0.38 13.18 -24.38
N ASP A 128 -0.16 13.30 -25.56
CA ASP A 128 -1.58 13.11 -25.85
C ASP A 128 -2.06 11.75 -25.32
N LEU A 129 -3.27 11.75 -24.80
CA LEU A 129 -3.95 10.58 -24.32
C LEU A 129 -5.02 10.15 -25.32
N SER A 130 -5.04 8.88 -25.64
CA SER A 130 -6.13 8.24 -26.42
C SER A 130 -6.79 7.18 -25.54
N LEU A 131 -8.10 7.14 -25.55
CA LEU A 131 -8.89 6.13 -24.89
C LEU A 131 -9.92 5.53 -25.85
N ASN A 132 -10.12 4.22 -25.74
CA ASN A 132 -11.16 3.48 -26.41
C ASN A 132 -11.76 2.50 -25.42
N VAL A 133 -13.02 2.72 -25.02
CA VAL A 133 -13.73 1.92 -24.00
C VAL A 133 -15.01 1.40 -24.60
N LEU A 134 -15.22 0.10 -24.47
CA LEU A 134 -16.46 -0.59 -24.79
C LEU A 134 -16.96 -1.33 -23.55
N ALA A 135 -18.11 -0.94 -23.05
CA ALA A 135 -18.77 -1.53 -21.89
C ALA A 135 -20.13 -2.08 -22.34
N LEU A 136 -20.22 -3.38 -22.52
CA LEU A 136 -21.43 -4.12 -22.88
C LEU A 136 -21.93 -4.93 -21.68
N PRO A 137 -23.14 -5.50 -21.70
CA PRO A 137 -23.66 -6.32 -20.63
C PRO A 137 -22.81 -7.56 -20.30
N ASP A 138 -22.08 -8.08 -21.27
CA ASP A 138 -21.31 -9.31 -21.21
C ASP A 138 -19.82 -9.17 -21.55
N THR A 139 -19.39 -7.95 -21.88
CA THR A 139 -18.00 -7.70 -22.31
C THR A 139 -17.58 -6.28 -21.90
N THR A 140 -16.37 -6.17 -21.39
CA THR A 140 -15.74 -4.88 -21.11
C THR A 140 -14.35 -4.84 -21.74
N TYR A 141 -14.10 -3.80 -22.51
CA TYR A 141 -12.83 -3.57 -23.17
C TYR A 141 -12.36 -2.16 -22.91
N ALA A 142 -11.09 -1.97 -22.64
CA ALA A 142 -10.50 -0.64 -22.55
C ALA A 142 -9.06 -0.63 -23.07
N ASP A 143 -8.79 0.26 -24.02
CA ASP A 143 -7.45 0.65 -24.43
C ASP A 143 -7.21 2.10 -24.07
N ILE A 144 -6.18 2.36 -23.28
CA ILE A 144 -5.75 3.70 -22.90
C ILE A 144 -4.27 3.83 -23.26
N SER A 145 -3.92 4.88 -23.98
CA SER A 145 -2.53 5.17 -24.30
C SER A 145 -2.20 6.65 -24.15
N ALA A 146 -1.01 6.95 -23.66
CA ALA A 146 -0.51 8.31 -23.53
C ALA A 146 1.03 8.31 -23.55
N GLY A 147 1.62 8.67 -24.68
CA GLY A 147 3.06 8.53 -24.89
C GLY A 147 3.50 7.08 -24.80
N ASP A 148 4.37 6.76 -23.83
CA ASP A 148 4.85 5.39 -23.58
C ASP A 148 4.01 4.63 -22.51
N PHE A 149 2.92 5.22 -22.03
CA PHE A 149 1.92 4.53 -21.23
C PHE A 149 0.93 3.80 -22.13
N LYS A 150 0.66 2.53 -21.82
CA LYS A 150 -0.39 1.73 -22.45
C LYS A 150 -1.06 0.87 -21.39
N LEU A 151 -2.37 0.87 -21.38
CA LEU A 151 -3.21 -0.01 -20.57
C LEU A 151 -4.21 -0.68 -21.50
N HIS A 152 -4.28 -2.00 -21.42
CA HIS A 152 -5.24 -2.82 -22.14
C HIS A 152 -5.97 -3.70 -21.13
N LEU A 153 -7.28 -3.58 -21.08
CA LEU A 153 -8.20 -4.40 -20.29
C LEU A 153 -9.13 -5.15 -21.24
N ASP A 154 -9.19 -6.45 -21.09
CA ASP A 154 -10.14 -7.34 -21.75
C ASP A 154 -10.93 -8.11 -20.69
N GLY A 155 -12.19 -7.75 -20.49
CA GLY A 155 -13.10 -8.34 -19.55
C GLY A 155 -14.17 -9.16 -20.26
N ARG A 156 -14.32 -10.43 -19.86
CA ARG A 156 -15.35 -11.36 -20.37
C ARG A 156 -16.64 -11.29 -19.57
N ASP A 157 -16.77 -10.33 -18.71
CA ASP A 157 -17.98 -9.96 -17.98
C ASP A 157 -18.30 -8.50 -18.30
N GLY A 158 -19.55 -8.09 -18.22
CA GLY A 158 -19.95 -6.68 -18.34
C GLY A 158 -19.38 -5.82 -17.21
N TYR A 159 -19.20 -4.52 -17.45
CA TYR A 159 -18.50 -3.63 -16.53
C TYR A 159 -19.11 -3.60 -15.12
N GLU A 160 -20.43 -3.66 -15.00
CA GLU A 160 -21.12 -3.71 -13.70
C GLU A 160 -20.74 -4.98 -12.91
N THR A 161 -20.67 -6.11 -13.61
CA THR A 161 -20.27 -7.39 -13.02
C THR A 161 -18.79 -7.37 -12.64
N LEU A 162 -17.90 -6.81 -13.47
CA LEU A 162 -16.49 -6.66 -13.18
C LEU A 162 -16.27 -5.79 -11.93
N MET A 163 -16.92 -4.63 -11.85
CA MET A 163 -16.83 -3.73 -10.71
C MET A 163 -17.32 -4.41 -9.44
N LYS A 164 -18.53 -4.98 -9.48
CA LYS A 164 -19.12 -5.69 -8.35
C LYS A 164 -18.26 -6.82 -7.83
N LYS A 165 -17.77 -7.70 -8.72
CA LYS A 165 -16.88 -8.81 -8.35
C LYS A 165 -15.57 -8.31 -7.76
N SER A 166 -14.99 -7.23 -8.31
CA SER A 166 -13.78 -6.65 -7.77
C SER A 166 -13.98 -6.10 -6.35
N GLU A 167 -15.10 -5.41 -6.10
CA GLU A 167 -15.47 -4.91 -4.77
C GLU A 167 -15.73 -6.07 -3.79
N GLU A 168 -16.49 -7.07 -4.20
CA GLU A 168 -16.77 -8.27 -3.40
C GLU A 168 -15.48 -9.03 -3.06
N PHE A 169 -14.58 -9.21 -4.02
CA PHE A 169 -13.27 -9.83 -3.81
C PHE A 169 -12.47 -9.10 -2.75
N MET A 170 -12.36 -7.76 -2.85
CA MET A 170 -11.64 -6.95 -1.87
C MET A 170 -12.27 -7.03 -0.48
N ALA A 171 -13.60 -6.95 -0.39
CA ALA A 171 -14.32 -7.03 0.87
C ALA A 171 -14.16 -8.40 1.54
N VAL A 172 -14.27 -9.49 0.79
CA VAL A 172 -14.12 -10.86 1.32
C VAL A 172 -12.66 -11.12 1.70
N ALA A 173 -11.69 -10.63 0.93
CA ALA A 173 -10.27 -10.74 1.26
C ALA A 173 -9.95 -10.01 2.58
N ASP A 174 -10.42 -8.78 2.74
CA ASP A 174 -10.24 -8.01 3.97
C ASP A 174 -10.88 -8.70 5.18
N GLN A 175 -12.12 -9.18 5.03
CA GLN A 175 -12.82 -9.92 6.09
C GLN A 175 -12.07 -11.19 6.51
N GLN A 176 -11.54 -11.95 5.54
CA GLN A 176 -10.77 -13.17 5.82
C GLN A 176 -9.45 -12.85 6.52
N LEU A 177 -8.77 -11.77 6.11
CA LEU A 177 -7.55 -11.30 6.76
C LEU A 177 -7.81 -10.90 8.23
N GLN A 178 -8.88 -10.15 8.48
CA GLN A 178 -9.28 -9.77 9.84
C GLN A 178 -9.61 -10.97 10.71
N ARG A 179 -10.22 -12.00 10.15
CA ARG A 179 -10.54 -13.26 10.85
C ARG A 179 -9.35 -14.22 10.95
N ARG A 180 -8.17 -13.85 10.41
CA ARG A 180 -6.98 -14.70 10.35
C ARG A 180 -7.23 -16.06 9.69
N HIS A 181 -8.18 -16.12 8.78
CA HIS A 181 -8.57 -17.35 8.07
C HIS A 181 -8.71 -17.05 6.59
N LEU A 182 -7.73 -17.50 5.80
CA LEU A 182 -7.71 -17.30 4.35
C LEU A 182 -8.15 -18.58 3.66
N ASN A 183 -9.32 -18.53 3.01
CA ASN A 183 -9.82 -19.58 2.15
C ASN A 183 -9.74 -19.12 0.69
N GLN A 184 -8.73 -19.61 -0.02
CA GLN A 184 -8.47 -19.23 -1.39
C GLN A 184 -9.59 -19.66 -2.36
N ASP A 185 -10.26 -20.79 -2.11
CA ASP A 185 -11.34 -21.27 -2.99
C ASP A 185 -12.56 -20.37 -2.91
N SER A 186 -12.86 -19.86 -1.71
CA SER A 186 -13.92 -18.87 -1.53
C SER A 186 -13.57 -17.50 -2.14
N LEU A 187 -12.31 -17.09 -2.10
CA LEU A 187 -11.84 -15.86 -2.75
C LEU A 187 -11.88 -15.95 -4.27
N LYS A 188 -11.50 -17.11 -4.81
CA LYS A 188 -11.44 -17.36 -6.26
C LYS A 188 -12.78 -17.15 -6.96
N ILE A 189 -13.90 -17.48 -6.31
CA ILE A 189 -15.26 -17.32 -6.85
C ILE A 189 -15.59 -15.84 -7.16
N PHE A 190 -15.03 -14.91 -6.41
CA PHE A 190 -15.27 -13.49 -6.58
C PHE A 190 -14.32 -12.83 -7.59
N LEU A 191 -13.37 -13.56 -8.15
CA LEU A 191 -12.50 -13.00 -9.18
C LEU A 191 -13.30 -12.60 -10.43
N PRO A 192 -13.06 -11.40 -10.99
CA PRO A 192 -13.61 -11.04 -12.28
C PRO A 192 -12.95 -11.86 -13.39
N ARG A 193 -13.64 -12.06 -14.52
CA ARG A 193 -13.04 -12.66 -15.72
C ARG A 193 -12.39 -11.58 -16.55
N MET A 194 -11.09 -11.34 -16.36
CA MET A 194 -10.40 -10.27 -17.08
C MET A 194 -8.91 -10.54 -17.28
N THR A 195 -8.38 -9.91 -18.32
CA THR A 195 -6.94 -9.75 -18.53
C THR A 195 -6.60 -8.27 -18.53
N LEU A 196 -5.58 -7.90 -17.75
CA LEU A 196 -5.05 -6.55 -17.66
C LEU A 196 -3.59 -6.55 -18.05
N ASN A 197 -3.23 -5.75 -19.04
CA ASN A 197 -1.86 -5.48 -19.46
C ASN A 197 -1.57 -3.99 -19.30
N MET A 198 -0.50 -3.63 -18.61
CA MET A 198 -0.08 -2.24 -18.44
C MET A 198 1.42 -2.12 -18.66
N VAL A 199 1.80 -1.11 -19.42
CA VAL A 199 3.19 -0.68 -19.63
C VAL A 199 3.26 0.81 -19.41
N SER A 200 4.25 1.27 -18.65
CA SER A 200 4.53 2.69 -18.46
C SER A 200 6.04 2.94 -18.51
N GLY A 201 6.45 3.88 -19.31
CA GLY A 201 7.80 4.41 -19.33
C GLY A 201 7.90 5.76 -18.61
N LYS A 202 8.77 6.65 -19.10
CA LYS A 202 9.03 7.97 -18.52
C LYS A 202 8.21 9.11 -19.13
N ASN A 203 7.70 8.93 -20.34
CA ASN A 203 7.14 10.00 -21.16
C ASN A 203 5.62 9.87 -21.27
N ASN A 204 4.93 9.99 -20.15
CA ASN A 204 3.48 9.91 -20.08
C ASN A 204 2.94 10.70 -18.87
N PRO A 205 1.64 11.01 -18.82
CA PRO A 205 1.04 11.79 -17.74
C PRO A 205 1.20 11.14 -16.36
N VAL A 206 1.16 9.81 -16.27
CA VAL A 206 1.32 9.06 -15.02
C VAL A 206 2.75 9.24 -14.48
N ALA A 207 3.75 9.08 -15.34
CA ALA A 207 5.15 9.29 -14.96
C ALA A 207 5.42 10.74 -14.55
N ASN A 208 4.81 11.72 -15.20
CA ASN A 208 4.92 13.13 -14.84
C ASN A 208 4.32 13.41 -13.46
N TYR A 209 3.14 12.86 -13.20
CA TYR A 209 2.50 12.97 -11.88
C TYR A 209 3.34 12.32 -10.77
N LEU A 210 3.86 11.11 -11.00
CA LEU A 210 4.75 10.45 -10.04
C LEU A 210 6.02 11.28 -9.80
N THR A 211 6.58 11.89 -10.84
CA THR A 211 7.77 12.75 -10.72
C THR A 211 7.49 13.99 -9.87
N ALA A 212 6.32 14.60 -10.02
CA ALA A 212 5.91 15.72 -9.19
C ALA A 212 5.73 15.33 -7.70
N MET A 213 5.45 14.07 -7.42
CA MET A 213 5.38 13.52 -6.07
C MET A 213 6.73 13.03 -5.51
N GLY A 214 7.84 13.21 -6.25
CA GLY A 214 9.17 12.76 -5.85
C GLY A 214 9.50 11.31 -6.20
N TYR A 215 8.68 10.67 -7.03
CA TYR A 215 8.89 9.31 -7.53
C TYR A 215 9.27 9.32 -9.00
N SER A 216 10.14 8.43 -9.42
CA SER A 216 10.39 8.21 -10.85
C SER A 216 10.70 6.75 -11.14
N LEU A 217 10.39 6.31 -12.35
CA LEU A 217 10.72 4.97 -12.83
C LEU A 217 11.08 5.01 -14.31
N ASN A 218 11.85 4.02 -14.77
CA ASN A 218 12.18 3.90 -16.18
C ASN A 218 11.16 3.08 -16.95
N GLU A 219 10.71 2.00 -16.36
CA GLU A 219 9.73 1.10 -16.94
C GLU A 219 8.94 0.40 -15.84
N LEU A 220 7.63 0.33 -16.03
CA LEU A 220 6.71 -0.53 -15.29
C LEU A 220 6.00 -1.41 -16.30
N LYS A 221 5.98 -2.72 -16.07
CA LYS A 221 5.09 -3.66 -16.77
C LYS A 221 4.29 -4.45 -15.77
N LEU A 222 3.01 -4.61 -16.06
CA LEU A 222 2.07 -5.44 -15.29
C LEU A 222 1.25 -6.27 -16.28
N ASN A 223 1.14 -7.54 -15.98
CA ASN A 223 0.26 -8.45 -16.68
C ASN A 223 -0.50 -9.28 -15.63
N LEU A 224 -1.81 -9.20 -15.63
CA LEU A 224 -2.69 -9.93 -14.71
C LEU A 224 -3.79 -10.63 -15.51
N ASN A 225 -4.06 -11.86 -15.15
CA ASN A 225 -5.19 -12.65 -15.62
C ASN A 225 -5.97 -13.13 -14.40
N ALA A 226 -7.22 -12.73 -14.29
CA ALA A 226 -8.13 -13.13 -13.24
C ALA A 226 -9.29 -13.92 -13.82
N ASP A 227 -9.58 -15.09 -13.26
CA ASP A 227 -10.67 -15.95 -13.68
C ASP A 227 -11.12 -16.84 -12.52
N PRO A 228 -12.43 -16.94 -12.23
CA PRO A 228 -12.94 -17.78 -11.13
C PRO A 228 -12.57 -19.28 -11.26
N GLU A 229 -12.33 -19.77 -12.46
CA GLU A 229 -11.95 -21.18 -12.69
C GLU A 229 -10.43 -21.39 -12.59
N ILE A 230 -9.65 -20.46 -13.14
CA ILE A 230 -8.19 -20.57 -13.21
C ILE A 230 -7.53 -19.94 -11.98
N GLY A 231 -8.07 -18.83 -11.47
CA GLY A 231 -7.52 -18.06 -10.38
C GLY A 231 -6.84 -16.75 -10.85
N LEU A 232 -6.07 -16.14 -9.95
CA LEU A 232 -5.30 -14.93 -10.21
C LEU A 232 -3.88 -15.30 -10.62
N ASN A 233 -3.49 -14.95 -11.84
CA ASN A 233 -2.19 -15.26 -12.40
C ASN A 233 -1.58 -14.03 -13.07
N GLY A 234 -0.27 -13.90 -12.99
CA GLY A 234 0.42 -12.84 -13.66
C GLY A 234 1.67 -12.39 -12.95
N GLY A 235 2.10 -11.19 -13.30
CA GLY A 235 3.28 -10.59 -12.69
C GLY A 235 3.59 -9.23 -13.25
N GLY A 236 4.63 -8.65 -12.69
CA GLY A 236 5.09 -7.35 -13.14
C GLY A 236 6.53 -7.09 -12.76
N HIS A 237 7.07 -6.05 -13.34
CA HIS A 237 8.37 -5.54 -12.97
C HIS A 237 8.43 -4.01 -13.07
N ILE A 238 9.29 -3.45 -12.25
CA ILE A 238 9.70 -2.05 -12.31
C ILE A 238 11.21 -2.01 -12.49
N TYR A 239 11.67 -1.27 -13.47
CA TYR A 239 13.08 -1.00 -13.68
C TYR A 239 13.42 0.44 -13.30
N THR A 240 14.50 0.58 -12.54
CA THR A 240 15.10 1.86 -12.12
C THR A 240 14.07 2.79 -11.48
N MET A 241 13.66 2.46 -10.27
CA MET A 241 12.77 3.27 -9.47
C MET A 241 13.57 4.19 -8.54
N ASN A 242 13.17 5.46 -8.47
CA ASN A 242 13.54 6.35 -7.38
C ASN A 242 12.28 6.64 -6.55
N ALA A 243 12.33 6.34 -5.26
CA ALA A 243 11.24 6.55 -4.32
C ALA A 243 11.75 7.39 -3.14
N GLY A 244 11.51 8.70 -3.18
CA GLY A 244 11.95 9.62 -2.12
C GLY A 244 13.47 9.60 -1.88
N GLY A 245 14.27 9.44 -2.94
CA GLY A 245 15.72 9.34 -2.87
C GLY A 245 16.28 7.92 -2.76
N ILE A 246 15.45 6.90 -2.54
CA ILE A 246 15.84 5.48 -2.55
C ILE A 246 15.89 4.98 -4.00
N LEU A 247 17.04 4.49 -4.45
CA LEU A 247 17.26 4.00 -5.80
C LEU A 247 17.18 2.47 -5.84
N LEU A 248 16.19 1.93 -6.55
CA LEU A 248 16.02 0.50 -6.79
C LEU A 248 16.16 0.19 -8.29
N ASP A 249 17.05 -0.74 -8.64
CA ASP A 249 17.30 -1.07 -10.05
C ASP A 249 16.21 -1.96 -10.65
N THR A 250 15.74 -2.95 -9.89
CA THR A 250 14.75 -3.91 -10.37
C THR A 250 13.87 -4.40 -9.23
N ILE A 251 12.56 -4.35 -9.45
CA ILE A 251 11.54 -4.98 -8.62
C ILE A 251 10.77 -5.92 -9.55
N GLN A 252 10.60 -7.18 -9.16
CA GLN A 252 9.83 -8.18 -9.91
C GLN A 252 8.90 -8.90 -8.96
N MET A 253 7.70 -9.20 -9.43
CA MET A 253 6.72 -9.99 -8.70
C MET A 253 5.94 -10.87 -9.67
N HIS A 254 5.72 -12.13 -9.29
CA HIS A 254 4.83 -13.06 -9.96
C HIS A 254 3.85 -13.64 -8.96
N ILE A 255 2.62 -13.80 -9.38
CA ILE A 255 1.57 -14.47 -8.64
C ILE A 255 1.01 -15.60 -9.52
N PHE A 256 0.82 -16.75 -8.92
CA PHE A 256 0.29 -17.92 -9.58
C PHE A 256 -0.68 -18.63 -8.64
N GLN A 257 -1.89 -18.88 -9.13
CA GLN A 257 -2.91 -19.61 -8.40
C GLN A 257 -3.29 -20.87 -9.16
N ASP A 258 -3.32 -21.99 -8.47
CA ASP A 258 -3.78 -23.28 -8.99
C ASP A 258 -4.83 -23.91 -8.05
N THR A 259 -5.12 -25.17 -8.22
CA THR A 259 -6.08 -25.91 -7.37
C THR A 259 -5.55 -26.16 -5.95
N THR A 260 -4.26 -26.01 -5.71
CA THR A 260 -3.63 -26.26 -4.41
C THR A 260 -3.49 -24.99 -3.58
N GLY A 261 -3.36 -23.83 -4.20
CA GLY A 261 -3.17 -22.57 -3.49
C GLY A 261 -2.70 -21.43 -4.37
N VAL A 262 -2.30 -20.36 -3.71
CA VAL A 262 -1.68 -19.18 -4.31
C VAL A 262 -0.19 -19.20 -4.01
N LYS A 263 0.64 -18.98 -5.01
CA LYS A 263 2.09 -18.81 -4.89
C LYS A 263 2.47 -17.41 -5.35
N MET A 264 3.43 -16.81 -4.68
CA MET A 264 3.98 -15.51 -5.01
C MET A 264 5.50 -15.56 -4.97
N ASP A 265 6.13 -15.11 -6.03
CA ASP A 265 7.57 -14.93 -6.12
C ASP A 265 7.87 -13.44 -6.27
N GLY A 266 8.72 -12.90 -5.38
CA GLY A 266 9.17 -11.53 -5.39
C GLY A 266 10.69 -11.44 -5.46
N ARG A 267 11.19 -10.42 -6.15
CA ARG A 267 12.61 -10.13 -6.22
C ARG A 267 12.84 -8.63 -6.25
N VAL A 268 13.70 -8.14 -5.37
CA VAL A 268 14.23 -6.78 -5.41
C VAL A 268 15.73 -6.87 -5.57
N ARG A 269 16.29 -6.15 -6.53
CA ARG A 269 17.72 -6.20 -6.82
C ARG A 269 18.28 -4.84 -7.17
N ASN A 270 19.41 -4.51 -6.57
CA ASN A 270 20.33 -3.47 -7.02
C ASN A 270 21.62 -4.08 -7.52
N GLY A 271 22.00 -3.74 -8.74
CA GLY A 271 23.23 -4.25 -9.37
C GLY A 271 24.46 -3.45 -8.97
N PRO A 272 25.66 -3.86 -9.46
CA PRO A 272 26.95 -3.23 -9.12
C PRO A 272 27.07 -1.76 -9.53
N LYS A 273 26.18 -1.27 -10.40
CA LYS A 273 26.14 0.14 -10.84
C LYS A 273 25.27 1.03 -9.98
N ASN A 274 24.50 0.44 -9.04
CA ASN A 274 23.71 1.22 -8.09
C ASN A 274 24.65 2.02 -7.17
N LYS A 275 24.37 3.32 -7.03
CA LYS A 275 25.23 4.25 -6.30
C LYS A 275 25.02 4.23 -4.78
N GLN A 276 23.94 3.60 -4.32
CA GLN A 276 23.55 3.62 -2.91
C GLN A 276 23.82 2.26 -2.23
N PHE A 277 23.26 1.20 -2.77
CA PHE A 277 23.28 -0.09 -2.12
C PHE A 277 23.22 -1.23 -3.15
N VAL A 278 24.09 -2.21 -3.05
CA VAL A 278 24.12 -3.40 -3.93
C VAL A 278 23.62 -4.60 -3.14
N PHE A 279 22.50 -5.17 -3.57
CA PHE A 279 21.88 -6.32 -2.90
C PHE A 279 20.92 -7.06 -3.82
N GLU A 280 20.51 -8.24 -3.38
CA GLU A 280 19.40 -8.98 -3.97
C GLU A 280 18.56 -9.61 -2.85
N SER A 281 17.26 -9.27 -2.79
CA SER A 281 16.30 -9.92 -1.93
C SER A 281 15.34 -10.75 -2.77
N ARG A 282 15.06 -11.96 -2.34
CA ARG A 282 14.07 -12.88 -2.94
C ARG A 282 13.06 -13.27 -1.88
N LEU A 283 11.80 -13.24 -2.27
CA LEU A 283 10.67 -13.64 -1.47
C LEU A 283 9.91 -14.73 -2.21
N ASN A 284 9.70 -15.88 -1.59
CA ASN A 284 8.78 -16.89 -2.07
C ASN A 284 7.71 -17.09 -0.99
N ALA A 285 6.46 -16.98 -1.36
CA ALA A 285 5.35 -17.18 -0.46
C ALA A 285 4.32 -18.12 -1.09
N TYR A 286 3.60 -18.84 -0.25
CA TYR A 286 2.47 -19.66 -0.66
C TYR A 286 1.34 -19.57 0.37
N LEU A 287 0.12 -19.73 -0.12
CA LEU A 287 -1.09 -19.78 0.67
C LEU A 287 -1.93 -20.99 0.23
N HIS A 288 -2.25 -21.85 1.17
CA HIS A 288 -3.14 -22.98 1.01
C HIS A 288 -4.30 -22.89 1.99
N SER A 289 -5.32 -23.71 1.83
CA SER A 289 -6.45 -23.80 2.77
C SER A 289 -6.02 -24.20 4.19
N THR A 290 -4.92 -24.94 4.31
CA THR A 290 -4.40 -25.46 5.58
C THR A 290 -3.27 -24.62 6.18
N GLY A 291 -2.83 -23.55 5.50
CA GLY A 291 -1.75 -22.72 6.02
C GLY A 291 -1.07 -21.87 4.97
N ALA A 292 0.00 -21.23 5.38
CA ALA A 292 0.81 -20.35 4.54
C ALA A 292 2.31 -20.56 4.83
N GLY A 293 3.14 -20.15 3.89
CA GLY A 293 4.58 -20.12 4.12
C GLY A 293 5.25 -18.99 3.39
N ILE A 294 6.38 -18.59 3.92
CA ILE A 294 7.22 -17.53 3.37
C ILE A 294 8.68 -17.94 3.47
N ASN A 295 9.44 -17.71 2.42
CA ASN A 295 10.89 -17.87 2.41
C ASN A 295 11.53 -16.60 1.92
N LEU A 296 12.43 -16.02 2.72
CA LEU A 296 13.16 -14.78 2.45
C LEU A 296 14.66 -15.08 2.34
N ILE A 297 15.26 -14.69 1.23
CA ILE A 297 16.71 -14.74 1.00
C ILE A 297 17.21 -13.34 0.73
N TYR A 298 18.25 -12.92 1.46
CA TYR A 298 18.97 -11.69 1.21
C TYR A 298 20.42 -12.01 0.87
N LEU A 299 20.92 -11.41 -0.21
CA LEU A 299 22.32 -11.53 -0.67
C LEU A 299 22.92 -10.12 -0.74
N ASP A 300 24.10 -9.94 -0.18
CA ASP A 300 24.87 -8.69 -0.24
C ASP A 300 25.59 -8.49 -1.59
N ASP A 301 26.43 -7.48 -1.68
CA ASP A 301 27.24 -7.13 -2.84
C ASP A 301 28.23 -8.25 -3.25
N LYS A 302 28.69 -9.06 -2.30
CA LYS A 302 29.58 -10.22 -2.50
C LYS A 302 28.82 -11.52 -2.71
N ARG A 303 27.50 -11.47 -2.83
CA ARG A 303 26.63 -12.65 -2.94
C ARG A 303 26.62 -13.53 -1.69
N LYS A 304 27.10 -13.01 -0.54
CA LYS A 304 27.01 -13.70 0.74
C LYS A 304 25.56 -13.64 1.24
N LYS A 305 25.06 -14.75 1.75
CA LYS A 305 23.75 -14.81 2.37
C LYS A 305 23.75 -14.07 3.70
N GLY A 306 23.04 -12.97 3.77
CA GLY A 306 22.79 -12.25 5.02
C GLY A 306 21.52 -12.69 5.72
N VAL A 307 20.51 -13.13 4.94
CA VAL A 307 19.29 -13.79 5.43
C VAL A 307 18.97 -15.00 4.57
N ASP A 308 18.59 -16.08 5.19
CA ASP A 308 17.94 -17.25 4.58
C ASP A 308 16.99 -17.80 5.64
N LEU A 309 15.71 -17.39 5.54
CA LEU A 309 14.72 -17.59 6.58
C LEU A 309 13.42 -18.08 5.98
N GLY A 310 12.94 -19.23 6.44
CA GLY A 310 11.65 -19.77 6.09
C GLY A 310 10.73 -19.86 7.30
N LEU A 311 9.48 -19.43 7.14
CA LEU A 311 8.42 -19.59 8.13
C LEU A 311 7.25 -20.34 7.48
N ARG A 312 6.61 -21.21 8.24
CA ARG A 312 5.38 -21.90 7.88
C ARG A 312 4.34 -21.65 8.98
N ALA A 313 3.14 -21.31 8.59
CA ALA A 313 1.99 -21.17 9.44
C ALA A 313 0.97 -22.25 9.09
N ASP A 314 0.62 -23.09 10.04
CA ASP A 314 -0.36 -24.17 9.90
C ASP A 314 -1.64 -23.77 10.65
N VAL A 315 -2.77 -23.76 9.97
CA VAL A 315 -4.08 -23.48 10.56
C VAL A 315 -4.56 -24.72 11.31
N GLN A 316 -4.93 -24.53 12.58
CA GLN A 316 -5.49 -25.56 13.47
C GLN A 316 -6.88 -25.13 13.93
N ASP A 317 -7.67 -26.05 14.48
CA ASP A 317 -9.03 -25.76 14.95
C ASP A 317 -9.07 -24.67 16.02
N ASN A 318 -8.05 -24.57 16.86
CA ASN A 318 -7.94 -23.66 17.99
C ASN A 318 -6.99 -22.46 17.75
N GLY A 319 -6.38 -22.34 16.56
CA GLY A 319 -5.45 -21.25 16.28
C GLY A 319 -4.54 -21.47 15.09
N ILE A 320 -3.43 -20.74 15.06
CA ILE A 320 -2.41 -20.81 14.02
C ILE A 320 -1.07 -21.16 14.66
N LYS A 321 -0.44 -22.25 14.21
CA LYS A 321 0.91 -22.64 14.61
C LYS A 321 1.91 -22.17 13.58
N ILE A 322 2.84 -21.30 13.98
CA ILE A 322 3.93 -20.80 13.14
C ILE A 322 5.21 -21.53 13.54
N VAL A 323 5.97 -22.02 12.57
CA VAL A 323 7.24 -22.69 12.78
C VAL A 323 8.29 -22.16 11.82
N PHE A 324 9.56 -22.18 12.22
CA PHE A 324 10.66 -22.01 11.31
C PHE A 324 10.78 -23.29 10.45
N SER A 325 10.72 -23.13 9.14
CA SER A 325 10.75 -24.28 8.21
C SER A 325 12.18 -24.80 7.92
N GLN A 326 13.19 -24.07 8.39
CA GLN A 326 14.60 -24.40 8.24
C GLN A 326 15.23 -24.64 9.62
N ILE A 327 15.93 -25.75 9.76
CA ILE A 327 16.66 -26.09 11.00
C ILE A 327 17.88 -25.19 11.21
N HIS A 328 18.42 -24.67 10.11
CA HIS A 328 19.60 -23.80 10.13
C HIS A 328 19.32 -22.47 9.41
N PRO A 329 18.46 -21.59 9.94
CA PRO A 329 18.24 -20.27 9.35
C PRO A 329 19.52 -19.42 9.40
N ILE A 330 19.66 -18.52 8.42
CA ILE A 330 20.69 -17.50 8.40
C ILE A 330 20.04 -16.16 8.71
N ILE A 331 20.50 -15.45 9.72
CA ILE A 331 20.04 -14.11 10.09
C ILE A 331 21.29 -13.27 10.38
N ALA A 332 21.36 -12.07 9.80
CA ALA A 332 22.50 -11.17 9.98
C ALA A 332 23.86 -11.85 9.72
N TYR A 333 23.96 -12.61 8.62
CA TYR A 333 25.12 -13.38 8.18
C TYR A 333 25.54 -14.54 9.09
N ARG A 334 24.79 -14.83 10.17
CA ARG A 334 25.04 -15.94 11.08
C ARG A 334 24.10 -17.09 10.81
N LYS A 335 24.65 -18.29 10.85
CA LYS A 335 23.88 -19.52 10.86
C LYS A 335 23.50 -19.82 12.29
N PHE A 336 22.23 -20.08 12.51
CA PHE A 336 21.69 -20.50 13.80
C PHE A 336 21.27 -21.96 13.74
N ASP A 337 21.44 -22.64 14.86
CA ASP A 337 20.74 -23.89 15.13
C ASP A 337 19.45 -23.57 15.90
N ILE A 338 18.35 -24.14 15.47
CA ILE A 338 17.03 -23.94 16.09
C ILE A 338 16.49 -25.27 16.61
N ASN A 339 15.75 -25.26 17.71
CA ASN A 339 15.11 -26.48 18.22
C ASN A 339 14.13 -27.05 17.15
N GLU A 340 14.10 -28.41 17.04
CA GLU A 340 13.31 -29.10 16.02
C GLU A 340 11.79 -28.91 16.21
N ASP A 341 11.35 -28.79 17.44
CA ASP A 341 9.98 -28.60 17.87
C ASP A 341 9.58 -27.14 18.06
N ASN A 342 10.36 -26.20 17.46
CA ASN A 342 10.10 -24.78 17.55
C ASN A 342 8.68 -24.41 17.10
N TYR A 343 8.07 -23.47 17.80
CA TYR A 343 6.78 -22.93 17.41
C TYR A 343 6.47 -21.58 18.06
N ILE A 344 5.56 -20.84 17.41
CA ILE A 344 4.77 -19.77 18.00
C ILE A 344 3.30 -20.11 17.67
N PHE A 345 2.48 -20.26 18.69
CA PHE A 345 1.05 -20.55 18.55
C PHE A 345 0.23 -19.30 18.87
N LEU A 346 -0.69 -18.96 17.96
CA LEU A 346 -1.63 -17.85 18.10
C LEU A 346 -3.04 -18.42 18.23
N GLY A 347 -3.53 -18.54 19.45
CA GLY A 347 -4.85 -19.08 19.73
C GLY A 347 -6.01 -18.19 19.29
N ASN A 348 -7.14 -18.80 18.91
CA ASN A 348 -8.38 -18.08 18.60
C ASN A 348 -8.95 -17.36 19.84
N ASP A 349 -8.59 -17.81 21.04
CA ASP A 349 -8.88 -17.19 22.34
C ASP A 349 -7.90 -16.06 22.71
N ARG A 350 -7.06 -15.63 21.77
CA ARG A 350 -5.98 -14.63 21.93
C ARG A 350 -4.78 -15.10 22.76
N ARG A 351 -4.71 -16.36 23.15
CA ARG A 351 -3.52 -16.92 23.79
C ARG A 351 -2.35 -16.95 22.82
N VAL A 352 -1.16 -16.63 23.31
CA VAL A 352 0.09 -16.76 22.57
C VAL A 352 1.02 -17.67 23.37
N GLU A 353 1.46 -18.72 22.71
CA GLU A 353 2.45 -19.65 23.26
C GLU A 353 3.65 -19.74 22.30
N ALA A 354 4.84 -19.90 22.84
CA ALA A 354 6.04 -20.00 22.03
C ALA A 354 7.06 -20.95 22.68
N ASP A 355 7.83 -21.61 21.84
CA ASP A 355 9.08 -22.26 22.19
C ASP A 355 10.02 -22.19 21.00
N VAL A 356 10.84 -21.14 20.98
CA VAL A 356 11.83 -20.88 19.94
C VAL A 356 13.17 -20.66 20.62
N ASN A 357 14.14 -21.50 20.30
CA ASN A 357 15.50 -21.36 20.80
C ASN A 357 16.48 -21.41 19.62
N MET A 358 17.08 -20.28 19.32
CA MET A 358 18.08 -20.12 18.24
C MET A 358 19.43 -19.80 18.87
N LEU A 359 20.46 -20.54 18.49
CA LEU A 359 21.82 -20.34 18.96
C LEU A 359 22.82 -20.46 17.80
N ALA A 360 23.73 -19.51 17.71
CA ALA A 360 24.86 -19.56 16.77
C ALA A 360 26.14 -20.02 17.50
N ASP A 361 27.14 -20.46 16.74
CA ASP A 361 28.43 -20.97 17.25
C ASP A 361 29.20 -19.95 18.11
N ASP A 362 28.99 -18.64 17.89
CA ASP A 362 29.65 -17.57 18.62
C ASP A 362 28.92 -17.13 19.90
N GLY A 363 27.85 -17.85 20.26
CA GLY A 363 27.02 -17.53 21.43
C GLY A 363 25.95 -16.46 21.19
N THR A 364 25.84 -15.92 19.97
CA THR A 364 24.69 -15.10 19.59
C THR A 364 23.43 -15.95 19.60
N GLY A 365 22.39 -15.49 20.29
CA GLY A 365 21.17 -16.27 20.41
C GLY A 365 19.92 -15.46 20.63
N ALA A 366 18.79 -16.10 20.36
CA ALA A 366 17.47 -15.60 20.67
C ALA A 366 16.62 -16.75 21.23
N ARG A 367 16.03 -16.55 22.39
CA ARG A 367 15.11 -17.50 23.01
C ARG A 367 13.79 -16.81 23.31
N ILE A 368 12.70 -17.39 22.82
CA ILE A 368 11.34 -16.94 23.09
C ILE A 368 10.59 -18.18 23.60
N TYR A 369 10.07 -18.12 24.81
CA TYR A 369 9.35 -19.26 25.37
C TYR A 369 8.21 -18.82 26.29
N SER A 370 7.19 -19.64 26.35
CA SER A 370 6.05 -19.46 27.25
C SER A 370 6.24 -20.27 28.51
N THR A 371 5.82 -19.68 29.64
CA THR A 371 5.62 -20.39 30.89
C THR A 371 4.14 -20.82 31.01
N PRO A 372 3.84 -22.09 31.35
CA PRO A 372 2.46 -22.50 31.52
C PRO A 372 1.77 -21.69 32.62
N ASN A 373 0.79 -20.89 32.24
CA ASN A 373 0.02 -20.05 33.15
C ASN A 373 -1.47 -20.06 32.74
N PRO A 374 -2.34 -20.83 33.43
CA PRO A 374 -3.75 -20.95 33.05
C PRO A 374 -4.54 -19.63 33.10
N GLU A 375 -4.10 -18.69 33.94
CA GLU A 375 -4.78 -17.39 34.12
C GLU A 375 -4.33 -16.33 33.10
N ALA A 376 -3.22 -16.56 32.40
CA ALA A 376 -2.69 -15.63 31.43
C ALA A 376 -3.12 -15.98 29.99
N LEU A 377 -3.36 -14.97 29.16
CA LEU A 377 -3.45 -15.10 27.71
C LEU A 377 -2.07 -15.33 27.11
N GLN A 378 -1.05 -14.74 27.72
CA GLN A 378 0.35 -14.98 27.39
C GLN A 378 1.24 -14.75 28.61
N ASP A 379 2.23 -15.59 28.75
CA ASP A 379 3.30 -15.51 29.74
C ASP A 379 4.60 -15.84 29.01
N LEU A 380 5.22 -14.79 28.44
CA LEU A 380 6.29 -14.89 27.47
C LEU A 380 7.59 -14.32 28.02
N SER A 381 8.66 -15.09 27.90
CA SER A 381 10.02 -14.63 28.11
C SER A 381 10.76 -14.48 26.77
N VAL A 382 11.48 -13.38 26.62
CA VAL A 382 12.30 -13.08 25.45
C VAL A 382 13.72 -12.77 25.90
N ASN A 383 14.67 -13.59 25.49
CA ASN A 383 16.08 -13.37 25.79
C ASN A 383 16.85 -13.24 24.48
N LEU A 384 17.55 -12.14 24.29
CA LEU A 384 18.47 -11.91 23.18
C LEU A 384 19.90 -11.80 23.74
N ASN A 385 20.81 -12.55 23.16
CA ASN A 385 22.17 -12.62 23.64
C ASN A 385 23.17 -12.30 22.52
N HIS A 386 24.10 -11.37 22.80
CA HIS A 386 25.18 -10.98 21.90
C HIS A 386 24.75 -10.57 20.47
N VAL A 387 23.60 -9.91 20.33
CA VAL A 387 23.09 -9.48 19.01
C VAL A 387 23.90 -8.31 18.49
N ASN A 388 24.62 -8.52 17.39
CA ASN A 388 25.39 -7.49 16.71
C ASN A 388 24.49 -6.61 15.84
N LEU A 389 24.19 -5.39 16.29
CA LEU A 389 23.29 -4.46 15.61
C LEU A 389 23.82 -4.04 14.23
N LYS A 390 25.15 -3.93 14.05
CA LYS A 390 25.76 -3.60 12.76
C LYS A 390 25.47 -4.65 11.69
N GLU A 391 25.54 -5.92 12.06
CA GLU A 391 25.23 -7.02 11.14
C GLU A 391 23.74 -7.17 10.89
N LEU A 392 22.92 -6.90 11.92
CA LEU A 392 21.46 -6.92 11.78
C LEU A 392 20.96 -5.80 10.87
N THR A 393 21.46 -4.58 11.01
CA THR A 393 21.08 -3.46 10.13
C THR A 393 21.66 -3.58 8.73
N ALA A 394 22.81 -4.24 8.56
CA ALA A 394 23.42 -4.46 7.25
C ALA A 394 22.58 -5.34 6.30
N VAL A 395 21.66 -6.15 6.81
CA VAL A 395 20.75 -6.97 5.98
C VAL A 395 19.41 -6.27 5.69
N ILE A 396 19.23 -5.05 6.18
CA ILE A 396 18.05 -4.22 5.93
C ILE A 396 18.48 -3.06 5.02
N PRO A 397 18.22 -3.12 3.72
CA PRO A 397 18.62 -2.07 2.79
C PRO A 397 18.07 -0.71 3.22
N TYR A 398 18.92 0.31 3.14
CA TYR A 398 18.58 1.70 3.51
C TYR A 398 18.25 1.97 4.98
N ALA A 399 18.44 0.99 5.88
CA ALA A 399 18.36 1.21 7.31
C ALA A 399 19.48 2.16 7.78
N PRO A 400 19.26 2.96 8.83
CA PRO A 400 20.31 3.71 9.48
C PRO A 400 21.45 2.77 9.94
N ARG A 401 22.68 3.22 9.90
CA ARG A 401 23.83 2.47 10.39
C ARG A 401 23.85 2.51 11.92
N ILE A 402 23.38 1.44 12.53
CA ILE A 402 23.41 1.26 13.98
C ILE A 402 24.43 0.19 14.28
N SER A 403 25.32 0.44 15.24
CA SER A 403 26.27 -0.57 15.74
C SER A 403 26.18 -0.68 17.26
N GLY A 404 26.73 -1.76 17.77
CA GLY A 404 26.72 -2.12 19.19
C GLY A 404 26.38 -3.59 19.39
N LEU A 405 26.63 -4.08 20.60
CA LEU A 405 26.33 -5.44 21.00
C LEU A 405 25.15 -5.40 21.96
N MET A 406 23.99 -5.88 21.52
CA MET A 406 22.73 -5.84 22.25
C MET A 406 22.52 -7.13 23.05
N GLN A 407 22.05 -6.97 24.29
CA GLN A 407 21.49 -8.01 25.13
C GLN A 407 20.12 -7.56 25.63
N THR A 408 19.18 -8.48 25.71
CA THR A 408 17.82 -8.21 26.19
C THR A 408 17.34 -9.38 27.04
N ASP A 409 16.72 -9.06 28.16
CA ASP A 409 15.96 -9.99 29.00
C ASP A 409 14.60 -9.33 29.27
N ALA A 410 13.53 -9.92 28.78
CA ALA A 410 12.20 -9.38 28.95
C ALA A 410 11.19 -10.48 29.29
N HIS A 411 10.28 -10.16 30.19
CA HIS A 411 9.18 -11.03 30.59
C HIS A 411 7.88 -10.24 30.52
N LEU A 412 6.89 -10.81 29.85
CA LEU A 412 5.58 -10.23 29.63
C LEU A 412 4.51 -11.22 30.07
N ILE A 413 3.64 -10.78 30.99
CA ILE A 413 2.45 -11.52 31.39
C ILE A 413 1.22 -10.69 31.04
N GLN A 414 0.33 -11.23 30.24
CA GLN A 414 -0.94 -10.62 29.91
C GLN A 414 -2.09 -11.53 30.30
N THR A 415 -3.01 -10.98 31.06
CA THR A 415 -4.32 -11.59 31.37
C THR A 415 -5.41 -10.89 30.50
N GLU A 416 -6.68 -11.23 30.69
CA GLU A 416 -7.78 -10.50 30.03
C GLU A 416 -7.87 -9.04 30.47
N GLU A 417 -7.49 -8.73 31.69
CA GLU A 417 -7.64 -7.42 32.32
C GLU A 417 -6.32 -6.64 32.43
N ASN A 418 -5.20 -7.32 32.56
CA ASN A 418 -3.94 -6.71 32.95
C ASN A 418 -2.77 -7.10 32.05
N LEU A 419 -1.81 -6.19 31.93
CA LEU A 419 -0.53 -6.41 31.29
C LEU A 419 0.60 -6.08 32.26
N SER A 420 1.50 -7.01 32.49
CA SER A 420 2.75 -6.80 33.27
C SER A 420 3.96 -6.96 32.33
N VAL A 421 4.92 -6.10 32.45
CA VAL A 421 6.16 -6.15 31.66
C VAL A 421 7.34 -5.86 32.57
N VAL A 422 8.36 -6.71 32.50
CA VAL A 422 9.69 -6.45 33.02
C VAL A 422 10.68 -6.60 31.89
N ALA A 423 11.51 -5.61 31.66
CA ALA A 423 12.51 -5.66 30.58
C ALA A 423 13.82 -5.01 30.99
N ASP A 424 14.91 -5.64 30.63
CA ASP A 424 16.26 -5.10 30.69
C ASP A 424 16.91 -5.21 29.31
N VAL A 425 17.35 -4.08 28.78
CA VAL A 425 17.99 -3.99 27.46
C VAL A 425 19.30 -3.25 27.62
N SER A 426 20.38 -3.84 27.18
CA SER A 426 21.69 -3.18 27.14
C SER A 426 22.32 -3.25 25.76
N VAL A 427 22.94 -2.16 25.35
CA VAL A 427 23.72 -2.06 24.11
C VAL A 427 25.11 -1.52 24.46
N LYS A 428 26.13 -2.36 24.29
CA LYS A 428 27.52 -1.95 24.50
C LYS A 428 28.07 -1.35 23.22
N ASP A 429 28.90 -0.31 23.37
CA ASP A 429 29.57 0.40 22.26
C ASP A 429 28.59 0.81 21.14
N MET A 430 27.46 1.37 21.55
CA MET A 430 26.44 1.84 20.60
C MET A 430 26.97 3.00 19.77
N ALA A 431 26.73 2.98 18.47
CA ALA A 431 26.88 4.13 17.60
C ALA A 431 25.71 4.23 16.62
N TYR A 432 25.34 5.44 16.26
CA TYR A 432 24.30 5.79 15.29
C TYR A 432 24.91 6.68 14.20
N GLU A 433 24.81 6.26 12.93
CA GLU A 433 25.42 6.94 11.77
C GLU A 433 26.90 7.31 12.02
N ASP A 434 27.66 6.34 12.56
CA ASP A 434 29.07 6.46 12.96
C ASP A 434 29.35 7.42 14.15
N ALA A 435 28.32 8.08 14.73
CA ALA A 435 28.48 8.87 15.94
C ALA A 435 28.45 7.93 17.18
N PRO A 436 29.53 7.86 17.98
CA PRO A 436 29.54 7.01 19.15
C PRO A 436 28.59 7.52 20.24
N LEU A 437 27.74 6.64 20.73
CA LEU A 437 26.81 6.91 21.82
C LEU A 437 27.23 6.24 23.14
N GLY A 438 28.24 5.33 23.09
CA GLY A 438 28.69 4.60 24.27
C GLY A 438 27.77 3.45 24.68
N ASN A 439 27.81 3.10 25.97
CA ASN A 439 26.97 2.04 26.52
C ASN A 439 25.62 2.59 26.92
N ILE A 440 24.55 2.00 26.38
CA ILE A 440 23.16 2.40 26.69
C ILE A 440 22.48 1.24 27.42
N GLY A 441 21.81 1.55 28.51
CA GLY A 441 20.95 0.60 29.23
C GLY A 441 19.52 1.14 29.37
N LEU A 442 18.55 0.26 29.29
CA LEU A 442 17.15 0.52 29.58
C LEU A 442 16.62 -0.59 30.48
N GLY A 443 16.26 -0.24 31.71
CA GLY A 443 15.47 -1.09 32.60
C GLY A 443 14.05 -0.58 32.69
N MET A 444 13.06 -1.45 32.61
CA MET A 444 11.65 -1.09 32.71
C MET A 444 10.87 -2.14 33.48
N VAL A 445 10.03 -1.65 34.37
CA VAL A 445 9.03 -2.45 35.11
C VAL A 445 7.68 -1.76 34.95
N TYR A 446 6.68 -2.49 34.47
CA TYR A 446 5.29 -2.07 34.44
C TYR A 446 4.42 -3.15 35.08
N LEU A 447 3.77 -2.83 36.19
CA LEU A 447 2.96 -3.77 36.99
C LEU A 447 1.60 -3.15 37.32
N PRO A 448 0.49 -3.75 36.86
CA PRO A 448 -0.84 -3.40 37.31
C PRO A 448 -1.15 -4.07 38.65
N ASN A 449 -1.87 -3.38 39.53
CA ASN A 449 -2.43 -3.91 40.75
C ASN A 449 -3.93 -4.17 40.62
N ASN A 450 -4.44 -5.07 41.44
CA ASN A 450 -5.87 -5.43 41.47
C ASN A 450 -6.79 -4.28 41.92
N ASP A 451 -6.24 -3.18 42.45
CA ASP A 451 -7.00 -1.99 42.86
C ASP A 451 -7.11 -0.93 41.76
N GLY A 452 -6.70 -1.27 40.53
CA GLY A 452 -6.67 -0.37 39.37
C GLY A 452 -5.48 0.61 39.37
N THR A 453 -4.48 0.39 40.21
CA THR A 453 -3.23 1.14 40.20
C THR A 453 -2.21 0.44 39.32
N HIS A 454 -1.56 1.19 38.41
CA HIS A 454 -0.50 0.70 37.55
C HIS A 454 0.81 1.35 37.93
N PHE A 455 1.82 0.57 38.25
CA PHE A 455 3.16 1.05 38.57
C PHE A 455 4.05 1.03 37.34
N VAL A 456 4.81 2.10 37.17
CA VAL A 456 5.86 2.22 36.13
C VAL A 456 7.16 2.61 36.85
N ASP A 457 8.21 1.85 36.58
CA ASP A 457 9.58 2.21 36.91
C ASP A 457 10.43 2.00 35.65
N ALA A 458 11.10 3.04 35.19
CA ALA A 458 11.95 2.96 34.01
C ALA A 458 13.24 3.75 34.24
N ARG A 459 14.36 3.17 33.84
CA ARG A 459 15.69 3.73 33.97
C ARG A 459 16.43 3.68 32.66
N ILE A 460 17.03 4.78 32.28
CA ILE A 460 17.98 4.84 31.17
C ILE A 460 19.36 5.15 31.75
N SER A 461 20.33 4.32 31.39
CA SER A 461 21.74 4.57 31.73
C SER A 461 22.60 4.84 30.50
N HIS A 462 23.59 5.70 30.67
CA HIS A 462 24.61 6.01 29.67
C HIS A 462 25.97 5.85 30.31
N ASN A 463 26.79 4.92 29.80
CA ASN A 463 28.12 4.59 30.33
C ASN A 463 28.08 4.31 31.86
N GLU A 464 27.12 3.46 32.29
CA GLU A 464 26.88 3.04 33.68
C GLU A 464 26.31 4.14 34.61
N ALA A 465 26.18 5.37 34.18
CA ALA A 465 25.51 6.43 34.91
C ALA A 465 24.02 6.45 34.55
N GLU A 466 23.15 6.53 35.55
CA GLU A 466 21.74 6.77 35.33
C GLU A 466 21.56 8.21 34.81
N VAL A 467 20.93 8.36 33.64
CA VAL A 467 20.71 9.67 33.00
C VAL A 467 19.24 10.04 32.94
N LEU A 468 18.37 9.06 33.16
CA LEU A 468 16.95 9.29 33.30
C LEU A 468 16.34 8.21 34.18
N THR A 469 15.58 8.61 35.19
CA THR A 469 14.69 7.71 35.95
C THR A 469 13.28 8.25 35.92
N LEU A 470 12.32 7.35 35.69
CA LEU A 470 10.90 7.61 35.77
C LEU A 470 10.31 6.60 36.74
N SER A 471 9.79 7.05 37.84
CA SER A 471 8.97 6.21 38.73
C SER A 471 7.61 6.85 38.95
N GLY A 472 6.55 6.05 38.89
CA GLY A 472 5.23 6.61 39.04
C GLY A 472 4.14 5.58 39.15
N ALA A 473 2.97 6.08 39.52
CA ALA A 473 1.74 5.31 39.59
C ALA A 473 0.63 6.01 38.81
N TYR A 474 -0.08 5.23 38.02
CA TYR A 474 -1.31 5.66 37.39
C TYR A 474 -2.48 4.89 38.01
N LYS A 475 -3.51 5.62 38.42
CA LYS A 475 -4.74 5.01 38.94
C LYS A 475 -5.90 5.34 38.00
N ASP A 476 -6.49 4.32 37.39
CA ASP A 476 -7.70 4.43 36.60
C ASP A 476 -8.94 4.40 37.50
N ASN A 477 -9.76 5.46 37.42
CA ASN A 477 -11.03 5.56 38.14
C ASN A 477 -12.24 5.43 37.18
N GLY A 478 -12.02 4.90 35.95
CA GLY A 478 -13.06 4.60 34.96
C GLY A 478 -13.57 5.81 34.13
N LYS A 479 -13.46 7.03 34.64
CA LYS A 479 -13.80 8.28 33.94
C LYS A 479 -12.68 9.33 33.93
N SER A 480 -11.72 9.17 34.80
CA SER A 480 -10.54 10.02 34.92
C SER A 480 -9.42 9.17 35.49
N GLY A 481 -8.17 9.46 35.14
CA GLY A 481 -7.01 8.84 35.74
C GLY A 481 -6.24 9.87 36.58
N THR A 482 -5.60 9.39 37.63
CA THR A 482 -4.64 10.16 38.41
C THR A 482 -3.25 9.63 38.13
N ILE A 483 -2.32 10.48 37.73
CA ILE A 483 -0.90 10.14 37.53
C ILE A 483 -0.11 10.85 38.60
N GLU A 484 0.70 10.09 39.31
CA GLU A 484 1.72 10.59 40.22
C GLU A 484 3.06 10.03 39.73
N ALA A 485 3.96 10.86 39.27
CA ALA A 485 5.21 10.43 38.66
C ALA A 485 6.34 11.38 39.05
N ASP A 486 7.48 10.80 39.39
CA ASP A 486 8.76 11.48 39.58
C ASP A 486 9.64 11.22 38.34
N LEU A 487 10.16 12.28 37.75
CA LEU A 487 11.10 12.22 36.64
C LEU A 487 12.39 12.90 37.06
N ASP A 488 13.48 12.15 37.03
CA ASP A 488 14.83 12.65 37.34
C ASP A 488 15.71 12.55 36.07
N LEU A 489 16.41 13.66 35.74
CA LEU A 489 17.20 13.83 34.52
C LEU A 489 18.65 14.15 34.82
#